data_7d113209a3978d973dc45111248f2521
#
_entry.id   7d113209a3978d973dc45111248f2521
#
_cell.length_a   1.000
_cell.length_b   1.000
_cell.length_c   1.000
_cell.angle_alpha   90.00
_cell.angle_beta   90.00
_cell.angle_gamma   90.00
#
_symmetry.space_group_name_H-M   'P 1'
#
loop_
_entity.id
_entity.type
_entity.pdbx_description
1 polymer ?
#
loop_
_entity_poly.entity_id
_entity_poly.type
_entity_poly.pdbx_seq_one_letter_code
_entity_poly.pdbx_strand_id
1 'polypeptide(L)'
;TNRRSRVKTGWVGRYLETEFPGYPDAYPSNAMPDPLAIQISNVPTLDLQGSIYSMGLSITNPEKIYTFDNPFHDYPLTTAPANKELRFLRVISEKTKIYSDIIRTAYRRAATMATYPTENYLADQLKIVARLIKGGLKTRVYTVTIGGFDTHKRQVNASDTTTGAHAQLMKQLSTAIAAFQNDLQMMQLEDRVMGMTYSE
;
A
#
# COMPACT_ATOMS: atom_id res chain seq x y z
N THR A 1 -24.15 5.30 -28.19
CA THR A 1 -24.05 4.98 -26.74
C THR A 1 -22.65 4.47 -26.49
N ASN A 2 -21.76 5.37 -26.05
CA ASN A 2 -20.39 5.03 -25.67
C ASN A 2 -20.47 4.08 -24.44
N ARG A 3 -20.18 2.82 -24.64
CA ARG A 3 -19.84 1.92 -23.54
C ARG A 3 -18.62 2.52 -22.85
N ARG A 4 -18.78 2.93 -21.58
CA ARG A 4 -17.70 3.41 -20.74
C ARG A 4 -16.55 2.39 -20.81
N SER A 5 -15.45 2.77 -21.43
CA SER A 5 -14.24 1.98 -21.36
C SER A 5 -13.86 1.89 -19.87
N ARG A 6 -13.87 0.69 -19.30
CA ARG A 6 -13.40 0.51 -17.94
C ARG A 6 -11.92 0.88 -17.91
N VAL A 7 -11.60 1.95 -17.22
CA VAL A 7 -10.21 2.32 -16.96
C VAL A 7 -9.60 1.21 -16.13
N LYS A 8 -8.57 0.56 -16.65
CA LYS A 8 -7.88 -0.56 -15.99
C LYS A 8 -6.66 -0.10 -15.20
N THR A 9 -6.45 1.20 -15.08
CA THR A 9 -5.27 1.78 -14.41
C THR A 9 -5.71 2.72 -13.28
N GLY A 10 -4.95 2.73 -12.19
CA GLY A 10 -5.15 3.65 -11.07
C GLY A 10 -4.50 5.01 -11.31
N TRP A 11 -4.95 6.03 -10.61
CA TRP A 11 -4.40 7.38 -10.75
C TRP A 11 -2.98 7.48 -10.17
N VAL A 12 -2.71 6.82 -9.05
CA VAL A 12 -1.36 6.73 -8.46
C VAL A 12 -0.45 5.91 -9.35
N GLY A 13 -0.95 4.78 -9.89
CA GLY A 13 -0.18 3.94 -10.81
C GLY A 13 0.28 4.71 -12.04
N ARG A 14 -0.59 5.51 -12.67
CA ARG A 14 -0.24 6.38 -13.81
C ARG A 14 0.79 7.44 -13.44
N TYR A 15 0.62 8.08 -12.28
CA TYR A 15 1.59 9.04 -11.78
C TYR A 15 2.98 8.41 -11.61
N LEU A 16 3.05 7.29 -10.90
CA LEU A 16 4.31 6.58 -10.68
C LEU A 16 4.94 6.07 -11.98
N GLU A 17 4.14 5.61 -12.94
CA GLU A 17 4.62 5.18 -14.25
C GLU A 17 5.27 6.33 -15.04
N THR A 18 4.76 7.55 -14.87
CA THR A 18 5.33 8.76 -15.49
C THR A 18 6.62 9.20 -14.79
N GLU A 19 6.65 9.20 -13.46
CA GLU A 19 7.80 9.63 -12.66
C GLU A 19 8.95 8.61 -12.67
N PHE A 20 8.63 7.33 -12.85
CA PHE A 20 9.59 6.23 -12.79
C PHE A 20 9.58 5.39 -14.07
N PRO A 21 9.99 5.97 -15.20
CA PRO A 21 9.99 5.26 -16.49
C PRO A 21 10.91 4.04 -16.45
N GLY A 22 10.54 3.00 -17.19
CA GLY A 22 11.28 1.75 -17.23
C GLY A 22 11.00 0.79 -16.06
N TYR A 23 10.07 1.13 -15.17
CA TYR A 23 9.59 0.15 -14.18
C TYR A 23 8.84 -1.01 -14.89
N PRO A 24 9.04 -2.27 -14.49
CA PRO A 24 9.83 -2.73 -13.34
C PRO A 24 11.31 -3.04 -13.67
N ASP A 25 11.70 -3.10 -14.92
CA ASP A 25 12.99 -3.65 -15.36
C ASP A 25 14.16 -2.78 -14.87
N ALA A 26 14.03 -1.46 -14.87
CA ALA A 26 15.06 -0.52 -14.42
C ALA A 26 15.14 -0.36 -12.87
N TYR A 27 14.34 -1.09 -12.11
CA TYR A 27 14.28 -0.98 -10.65
C TYR A 27 14.48 -2.34 -9.97
N PRO A 28 15.06 -2.38 -8.73
CA PRO A 28 15.60 -1.23 -7.98
C PRO A 28 16.78 -0.56 -8.69
N SER A 29 16.94 0.75 -8.46
CA SER A 29 18.08 1.53 -8.97
C SER A 29 18.85 2.17 -7.80
N ASN A 30 20.05 2.70 -8.07
CA ASN A 30 20.83 3.42 -7.03
C ASN A 30 20.07 4.62 -6.46
N ALA A 31 19.30 5.32 -7.29
CA ALA A 31 18.48 6.45 -6.86
C ALA A 31 17.22 6.04 -6.10
N MET A 32 16.62 4.91 -6.50
CA MET A 32 15.41 4.36 -5.91
C MET A 32 15.58 2.86 -5.64
N PRO A 33 16.27 2.49 -4.54
CA PRO A 33 16.51 1.09 -4.19
C PRO A 33 15.29 0.39 -3.59
N ASP A 34 14.30 1.16 -3.13
CA ASP A 34 13.15 0.69 -2.39
C ASP A 34 11.90 0.58 -3.28
N PRO A 35 10.84 -0.13 -2.86
CA PRO A 35 9.58 -0.16 -3.59
C PRO A 35 9.03 1.26 -3.82
N LEU A 36 8.53 1.53 -5.02
CA LEU A 36 7.93 2.84 -5.35
C LEU A 36 6.72 3.16 -4.47
N ALA A 37 5.87 2.15 -4.28
CA ALA A 37 4.70 2.23 -3.43
C ALA A 37 4.51 0.95 -2.62
N ILE A 38 3.93 1.08 -1.43
CA ILE A 38 3.55 -0.04 -0.57
C ILE A 38 2.09 0.15 -0.14
N GLN A 39 1.29 -0.86 -0.38
CA GLN A 39 -0.06 -0.96 0.14
C GLN A 39 -0.09 -1.91 1.33
N ILE A 40 -0.66 -1.48 2.45
CA ILE A 40 -0.86 -2.35 3.61
C ILE A 40 -2.24 -2.99 3.50
N SER A 41 -2.33 -4.08 2.77
CA SER A 41 -3.57 -4.82 2.51
C SER A 41 -3.27 -6.21 1.97
N ASN A 42 -4.21 -7.12 2.13
CA ASN A 42 -4.18 -8.45 1.51
C ASN A 42 -4.77 -8.47 0.09
N VAL A 43 -5.44 -7.40 -0.31
CA VAL A 43 -6.06 -7.27 -1.63
C VAL A 43 -5.47 -6.06 -2.33
N PRO A 44 -4.77 -6.24 -3.47
CA PRO A 44 -4.28 -5.11 -4.27
C PRO A 44 -5.46 -4.27 -4.77
N THR A 45 -5.37 -2.95 -4.63
CA THR A 45 -6.33 -2.01 -5.21
C THR A 45 -5.89 -1.56 -6.59
N LEU A 46 -6.83 -1.06 -7.37
CA LEU A 46 -6.53 -0.51 -8.70
C LEU A 46 -5.71 0.78 -8.64
N ASP A 47 -5.65 1.45 -7.50
CA ASP A 47 -4.98 2.75 -7.36
C ASP A 47 -3.53 2.73 -7.80
N LEU A 48 -2.81 1.65 -7.49
CA LEU A 48 -1.40 1.45 -7.83
C LEU A 48 -1.20 0.80 -9.20
N GLN A 49 -2.27 0.46 -9.93
CA GLN A 49 -2.15 -0.22 -11.21
C GLN A 49 -1.72 0.76 -12.31
N GLY A 50 -0.54 0.54 -12.87
CA GLY A 50 -0.06 1.17 -14.10
C GLY A 50 -0.63 0.51 -15.34
N SER A 51 -0.13 0.87 -16.52
CA SER A 51 -0.63 0.37 -17.82
C SER A 51 -0.47 -1.16 -17.97
N ILE A 52 0.60 -1.73 -17.45
CA ILE A 52 0.91 -3.15 -17.55
C ILE A 52 1.09 -3.77 -16.16
N TYR A 53 1.84 -3.12 -15.28
CA TYR A 53 2.23 -3.62 -13.97
C TYR A 53 1.60 -2.81 -12.84
N SER A 54 1.43 -3.43 -11.68
CA SER A 54 1.25 -2.68 -10.44
C SER A 54 2.56 -1.95 -10.12
N MET A 55 2.47 -0.67 -9.80
CA MET A 55 3.60 0.18 -9.46
C MET A 55 4.00 0.06 -7.97
N GLY A 56 3.33 -0.80 -7.23
CA GLY A 56 3.58 -1.03 -5.81
C GLY A 56 3.39 -2.48 -5.39
N LEU A 57 3.77 -2.74 -4.16
CA LEU A 57 3.62 -4.04 -3.49
C LEU A 57 2.51 -3.99 -2.45
N SER A 58 1.69 -5.05 -2.38
CA SER A 58 0.72 -5.24 -1.30
C SER A 58 1.32 -6.18 -0.25
N ILE A 59 1.32 -5.75 0.99
CA ILE A 59 1.78 -6.53 2.14
C ILE A 59 0.80 -6.41 3.30
N THR A 60 0.65 -7.45 4.08
CA THR A 60 -0.14 -7.42 5.32
C THR A 60 0.74 -7.32 6.56
N ASN A 61 1.90 -7.97 6.51
CA ASN A 61 2.83 -8.04 7.62
C ASN A 61 4.27 -8.01 7.11
N PRO A 62 5.05 -6.98 7.43
CA PRO A 62 6.44 -6.86 6.99
C PRO A 62 7.35 -8.01 7.44
N GLU A 63 7.02 -8.68 8.56
CA GLU A 63 7.77 -9.83 9.07
C GLU A 63 7.47 -11.13 8.30
N LYS A 64 6.29 -11.20 7.68
CA LYS A 64 5.77 -12.42 7.02
C LYS A 64 5.45 -12.16 5.54
N ILE A 65 6.38 -11.54 4.83
CA ILE A 65 6.24 -11.41 3.38
C ILE A 65 6.60 -12.77 2.77
N TYR A 66 5.60 -13.40 2.18
CA TYR A 66 5.81 -14.68 1.49
C TYR A 66 6.53 -14.43 0.15
N THR A 67 7.70 -15.01 0.03
CA THR A 67 8.38 -15.16 -1.25
C THR A 67 8.11 -16.57 -1.76
N PHE A 68 7.69 -16.73 -3.00
CA PHE A 68 7.64 -18.04 -3.60
C PHE A 68 8.73 -18.16 -4.65
N ASP A 69 9.42 -19.30 -4.64
CA ASP A 69 10.39 -19.59 -5.67
C ASP A 69 9.63 -19.80 -6.98
N ASN A 70 10.04 -19.07 -8.00
CA ASN A 70 9.42 -19.20 -9.31
C ASN A 70 9.89 -20.49 -10.00
N PRO A 71 9.05 -21.53 -10.08
CA PRO A 71 9.44 -22.79 -10.70
C PRO A 71 9.68 -22.69 -12.21
N PHE A 72 9.32 -21.54 -12.81
CA PHE A 72 9.45 -21.31 -14.25
C PHE A 72 10.63 -20.40 -14.60
N HIS A 73 11.57 -20.20 -13.68
CA HIS A 73 12.72 -19.31 -13.87
C HIS A 73 13.50 -19.67 -15.15
N ASP A 74 13.71 -20.95 -15.40
CA ASP A 74 14.56 -21.45 -16.49
C ASP A 74 13.81 -21.70 -17.81
N TYR A 75 12.50 -21.49 -17.85
CA TYR A 75 11.76 -21.65 -19.09
C TYR A 75 12.03 -20.49 -20.06
N PRO A 76 12.42 -20.75 -21.31
CA PRO A 76 12.66 -19.71 -22.29
C PRO A 76 11.36 -18.97 -22.59
N LEU A 77 11.40 -17.63 -22.56
CA LEU A 77 10.27 -16.79 -22.96
C LEU A 77 10.23 -16.77 -24.50
N THR A 78 9.17 -17.28 -25.06
CA THR A 78 8.85 -17.14 -26.50
C THR A 78 7.88 -16.00 -26.73
N THR A 79 7.55 -15.70 -27.97
CA THR A 79 6.58 -14.63 -28.33
C THR A 79 5.11 -15.02 -28.13
N ALA A 80 4.84 -16.23 -27.66
CA ALA A 80 3.47 -16.70 -27.41
C ALA A 80 2.74 -15.87 -26.33
N PRO A 81 1.42 -15.65 -26.44
CA PRO A 81 0.65 -14.87 -25.47
C PRO A 81 0.83 -15.30 -24.02
N ALA A 82 0.89 -16.62 -23.75
CA ALA A 82 1.12 -17.18 -22.41
C ALA A 82 2.44 -16.71 -21.76
N ASN A 83 3.39 -16.22 -22.54
CA ASN A 83 4.66 -15.74 -22.02
C ASN A 83 4.59 -14.34 -21.43
N LYS A 84 3.54 -13.58 -21.73
CA LYS A 84 3.30 -12.27 -21.08
C LYS A 84 2.93 -12.49 -19.61
N GLU A 85 2.05 -13.43 -19.36
CA GLU A 85 1.63 -13.79 -17.99
C GLU A 85 2.79 -14.43 -17.23
N LEU A 86 3.58 -15.29 -17.87
CA LEU A 86 4.75 -15.89 -17.27
C LEU A 86 5.82 -14.85 -16.92
N ARG A 87 6.08 -13.90 -17.82
CA ARG A 87 6.98 -12.77 -17.56
C ARG A 87 6.48 -11.93 -16.38
N PHE A 88 5.19 -11.64 -16.36
CA PHE A 88 4.55 -10.90 -15.26
C PHE A 88 4.76 -11.61 -13.90
N LEU A 89 4.50 -12.91 -13.82
CA LEU A 89 4.71 -13.71 -12.61
C LEU A 89 6.19 -13.72 -12.16
N ARG A 90 7.12 -13.83 -13.12
CA ARG A 90 8.56 -13.76 -12.81
C ARG A 90 8.95 -12.41 -12.21
N VAL A 91 8.52 -11.32 -12.85
CA VAL A 91 8.82 -9.98 -12.37
C VAL A 91 8.25 -9.77 -10.96
N ILE A 92 7.01 -10.17 -10.70
CA ILE A 92 6.42 -10.06 -9.36
C ILE A 92 7.19 -10.89 -8.35
N SER A 93 7.50 -12.16 -8.66
CA SER A 93 8.24 -13.03 -7.75
C SER A 93 9.61 -12.47 -7.41
N GLU A 94 10.37 -12.04 -8.42
CA GLU A 94 11.70 -11.46 -8.25
C GLU A 94 11.65 -10.16 -7.43
N LYS A 95 10.75 -9.22 -7.76
CA LYS A 95 10.60 -7.96 -7.03
C LYS A 95 10.15 -8.19 -5.60
N THR A 96 9.24 -9.13 -5.37
CA THR A 96 8.81 -9.50 -4.02
C THR A 96 9.99 -10.05 -3.21
N LYS A 97 10.84 -10.89 -3.80
CA LYS A 97 12.02 -11.43 -3.13
C LYS A 97 13.02 -10.33 -2.76
N ILE A 98 13.37 -9.46 -3.72
CA ILE A 98 14.30 -8.35 -3.49
C ILE A 98 13.78 -7.41 -2.40
N TYR A 99 12.53 -6.97 -2.52
CA TYR A 99 11.97 -5.97 -1.62
C TYR A 99 11.57 -6.53 -0.26
N SER A 100 11.35 -7.84 -0.12
CA SER A 100 10.95 -8.43 1.16
C SER A 100 12.00 -8.20 2.26
N ASP A 101 13.27 -8.36 1.94
CA ASP A 101 14.36 -8.18 2.89
C ASP A 101 14.59 -6.69 3.22
N ILE A 102 14.43 -5.82 2.22
CA ILE A 102 14.52 -4.37 2.39
C ILE A 102 13.40 -3.90 3.34
N ILE A 103 12.15 -4.29 3.08
CA ILE A 103 10.98 -3.93 3.89
C ILE A 103 11.12 -4.47 5.32
N ARG A 104 11.49 -5.75 5.47
CA ARG A 104 11.70 -6.39 6.78
C ARG A 104 12.78 -5.68 7.58
N THR A 105 13.90 -5.37 6.93
CA THR A 105 15.01 -4.67 7.56
C THR A 105 14.61 -3.28 8.03
N ALA A 106 13.93 -2.50 7.20
CA ALA A 106 13.42 -1.19 7.59
C ALA A 106 12.42 -1.27 8.74
N TYR A 107 11.48 -2.21 8.69
CA TYR A 107 10.50 -2.41 9.73
C TYR A 107 11.12 -2.76 11.09
N ARG A 108 12.19 -3.57 11.10
CA ARG A 108 12.91 -3.97 12.33
C ARG A 108 13.79 -2.87 12.90
N ARG A 109 14.27 -1.95 12.08
CA ARG A 109 15.11 -0.82 12.51
C ARG A 109 14.36 0.21 13.34
N ALA A 110 13.03 0.24 13.29
CA ALA A 110 12.23 1.26 13.92
C ALA A 110 11.11 0.67 14.77
N ALA A 111 10.78 1.37 15.85
CA ALA A 111 9.59 1.15 16.64
C ALA A 111 8.73 2.42 16.62
N THR A 112 7.44 2.27 16.91
CA THR A 112 6.54 3.41 17.14
C THR A 112 6.87 4.08 18.48
N MET A 113 6.68 5.39 18.55
CA MET A 113 6.85 6.19 19.76
C MET A 113 5.51 6.57 20.39
N ALA A 114 4.47 6.73 19.55
CA ALA A 114 3.12 7.01 20.01
C ALA A 114 2.35 5.73 20.35
N THR A 115 1.31 5.89 21.17
CA THR A 115 0.32 4.84 21.44
C THR A 115 -0.76 4.88 20.37
N TYR A 116 -1.00 3.75 19.74
CA TYR A 116 -2.07 3.57 18.76
C TYR A 116 -3.31 2.95 19.41
N PRO A 117 -4.52 3.33 18.97
CA PRO A 117 -5.74 2.71 19.47
C PRO A 117 -5.76 1.22 19.13
N THR A 118 -6.23 0.43 20.09
CA THR A 118 -6.50 -1.01 19.91
C THR A 118 -7.78 -1.24 19.12
N GLU A 119 -7.95 -2.40 18.53
CA GLU A 119 -9.13 -2.79 17.75
C GLU A 119 -9.46 -1.80 16.60
N ASN A 120 -8.43 -1.18 16.05
CA ASN A 120 -8.54 -0.26 14.95
C ASN A 120 -7.61 -0.68 13.80
N TYR A 121 -8.19 -1.38 12.82
CA TYR A 121 -7.43 -1.93 11.70
C TYR A 121 -6.66 -0.86 10.89
N LEU A 122 -7.22 0.36 10.76
CA LEU A 122 -6.50 1.46 10.10
C LEU A 122 -5.28 1.90 10.92
N ALA A 123 -5.42 1.94 12.25
CA ALA A 123 -4.31 2.27 13.14
C ALA A 123 -3.17 1.25 13.04
N ASP A 124 -3.49 -0.04 12.93
CA ASP A 124 -2.49 -1.08 12.74
C ASP A 124 -1.74 -0.93 11.43
N GLN A 125 -2.44 -0.57 10.34
CA GLN A 125 -1.81 -0.29 9.05
C GLN A 125 -0.89 0.94 9.13
N LEU A 126 -1.36 2.05 9.69
CA LEU A 126 -0.60 3.28 9.85
C LEU A 126 0.63 3.10 10.75
N LYS A 127 0.53 2.25 11.77
CA LYS A 127 1.65 1.84 12.61
C LYS A 127 2.76 1.15 11.80
N ILE A 128 2.39 0.30 10.85
CA ILE A 128 3.35 -0.32 9.93
C ILE A 128 4.01 0.76 9.08
N VAL A 129 3.22 1.65 8.47
CA VAL A 129 3.73 2.75 7.63
C VAL A 129 4.73 3.63 8.39
N ALA A 130 4.39 4.05 9.62
CA ALA A 130 5.26 4.87 10.46
C ALA A 130 6.64 4.20 10.68
N ARG A 131 6.65 2.91 10.96
CA ARG A 131 7.88 2.14 11.16
C ARG A 131 8.70 2.02 9.87
N LEU A 132 8.05 1.82 8.71
CA LEU A 132 8.75 1.74 7.43
C LEU A 132 9.40 3.08 7.06
N ILE A 133 8.71 4.20 7.27
CA ILE A 133 9.25 5.54 7.04
C ILE A 133 10.43 5.81 7.98
N LYS A 134 10.26 5.56 9.29
CA LYS A 134 11.33 5.74 10.28
C LYS A 134 12.51 4.81 10.04
N GLY A 135 12.25 3.61 9.53
CA GLY A 135 13.27 2.63 9.15
C GLY A 135 14.09 3.01 7.93
N GLY A 136 13.74 4.11 7.26
CA GLY A 136 14.53 4.74 6.21
C GLY A 136 14.16 4.36 4.79
N LEU A 137 12.97 3.76 4.55
CA LEU A 137 12.53 3.51 3.18
C LEU A 137 12.32 4.82 2.42
N LYS A 138 12.77 4.83 1.18
CA LYS A 138 12.56 5.91 0.21
C LYS A 138 11.25 5.78 -0.57
N THR A 139 10.41 4.82 -0.20
CA THR A 139 9.08 4.60 -0.79
C THR A 139 8.28 5.89 -0.83
N ARG A 140 7.72 6.21 -2.00
CA ARG A 140 7.05 7.49 -2.27
C ARG A 140 5.60 7.50 -1.83
N VAL A 141 4.92 6.38 -1.93
CA VAL A 141 3.48 6.28 -1.66
C VAL A 141 3.21 5.09 -0.75
N TYR A 142 2.44 5.35 0.29
CA TYR A 142 1.84 4.31 1.12
C TYR A 142 0.33 4.40 1.03
N THR A 143 -0.34 3.29 0.79
CA THR A 143 -1.79 3.23 0.79
C THR A 143 -2.28 2.33 1.91
N VAL A 144 -3.27 2.82 2.64
CA VAL A 144 -3.97 2.12 3.70
C VAL A 144 -5.47 2.24 3.48
N THR A 145 -6.25 1.29 3.95
CA THR A 145 -7.68 1.26 3.66
C THR A 145 -8.51 1.08 4.91
N ILE A 146 -9.64 1.75 4.95
CA ILE A 146 -10.71 1.52 5.92
C ILE A 146 -12.00 1.33 5.15
N GLY A 147 -12.68 0.21 5.37
CA GLY A 147 -13.95 -0.10 4.74
C GLY A 147 -15.13 0.12 5.67
N GLY A 148 -16.33 -0.25 5.19
CA GLY A 148 -17.54 -0.26 6.00
C GLY A 148 -18.37 1.02 5.93
N PHE A 149 -18.04 1.97 5.05
CA PHE A 149 -18.78 3.24 4.91
C PHE A 149 -20.14 3.08 4.24
N ASP A 150 -20.40 1.98 3.58
CA ASP A 150 -21.73 1.65 3.03
C ASP A 150 -22.68 1.17 4.15
N THR A 151 -23.08 2.10 5.02
CA THR A 151 -23.82 1.84 6.24
C THR A 151 -25.33 1.73 6.04
N HIS A 152 -25.87 2.21 4.90
CA HIS A 152 -27.30 2.20 4.57
C HIS A 152 -28.21 2.59 5.77
N LYS A 153 -29.15 1.67 6.13
CA LYS A 153 -30.12 1.88 7.21
C LYS A 153 -29.53 1.90 8.62
N ARG A 154 -28.27 1.47 8.79
CA ARG A 154 -27.58 1.40 10.10
C ARG A 154 -26.62 2.55 10.34
N GLN A 155 -26.72 3.61 9.58
CA GLN A 155 -25.81 4.75 9.66
C GLN A 155 -25.81 5.38 11.05
N VAL A 156 -26.99 5.56 11.62
CA VAL A 156 -27.20 6.15 12.96
C VAL A 156 -28.08 5.26 13.80
N ASN A 157 -28.03 5.42 15.13
CA ASN A 157 -28.96 4.78 16.04
C ASN A 157 -30.28 5.59 16.09
N ALA A 158 -31.42 4.90 16.12
CA ALA A 158 -32.73 5.56 16.15
C ALA A 158 -32.97 6.39 17.42
N SER A 159 -32.38 5.97 18.54
CA SER A 159 -32.48 6.66 19.84
C SER A 159 -31.49 7.82 20.03
N ASP A 160 -30.39 7.82 19.25
CA ASP A 160 -29.36 8.84 19.32
C ASP A 160 -28.62 8.93 17.99
N THR A 161 -28.94 9.94 17.20
CA THR A 161 -28.40 10.14 15.86
C THR A 161 -26.93 10.57 15.85
N THR A 162 -26.32 10.87 16.99
CA THR A 162 -24.89 11.15 17.13
C THR A 162 -24.06 9.89 17.27
N THR A 163 -24.70 8.74 17.42
CA THR A 163 -24.07 7.41 17.52
C THR A 163 -24.51 6.50 16.39
N GLY A 164 -23.79 5.40 16.20
CA GLY A 164 -24.06 4.41 15.17
C GLY A 164 -22.82 4.05 14.36
N ALA A 165 -23.01 3.26 13.31
CA ALA A 165 -21.91 2.72 12.52
C ALA A 165 -21.04 3.82 11.88
N HIS A 166 -21.64 4.88 11.36
CA HIS A 166 -20.90 5.98 10.75
C HIS A 166 -20.04 6.73 11.77
N ALA A 167 -20.59 7.04 12.94
CA ALA A 167 -19.85 7.70 14.02
C ALA A 167 -18.66 6.85 14.49
N GLN A 168 -18.84 5.53 14.56
CA GLN A 168 -17.74 4.62 14.90
C GLN A 168 -16.64 4.62 13.84
N LEU A 169 -16.99 4.61 12.54
CA LEU A 169 -16.02 4.71 11.44
C LEU A 169 -15.25 6.03 11.47
N MET A 170 -15.95 7.14 11.70
CA MET A 170 -15.31 8.46 11.86
C MET A 170 -14.36 8.49 13.06
N LYS A 171 -14.74 7.87 14.17
CA LYS A 171 -13.88 7.74 15.35
C LYS A 171 -12.64 6.90 15.05
N GLN A 172 -12.80 5.75 14.37
CA GLN A 172 -11.66 4.93 13.97
C GLN A 172 -10.71 5.69 13.05
N LEU A 173 -11.25 6.38 12.05
CA LEU A 173 -10.46 7.19 11.11
C LEU A 173 -9.70 8.29 11.84
N SER A 174 -10.38 9.11 12.62
CA SER A 174 -9.78 10.27 13.30
C SER A 174 -8.74 9.86 14.34
N THR A 175 -9.01 8.83 15.15
CA THR A 175 -8.07 8.36 16.17
C THR A 175 -6.83 7.68 15.58
N ALA A 176 -6.99 6.97 14.47
CA ALA A 176 -5.86 6.36 13.75
C ALA A 176 -4.94 7.43 13.12
N ILE A 177 -5.52 8.42 12.45
CA ILE A 177 -4.76 9.54 11.86
C ILE A 177 -4.08 10.36 12.96
N ALA A 178 -4.76 10.66 14.06
CA ALA A 178 -4.18 11.41 15.18
C ALA A 178 -2.98 10.66 15.80
N ALA A 179 -3.09 9.34 16.00
CA ALA A 179 -1.99 8.54 16.52
C ALA A 179 -0.81 8.51 15.56
N PHE A 180 -1.07 8.37 14.25
CA PHE A 180 -0.03 8.38 13.22
C PHE A 180 0.68 9.74 13.14
N GLN A 181 -0.07 10.84 13.15
CA GLN A 181 0.50 12.18 13.12
C GLN A 181 1.35 12.47 14.36
N ASN A 182 0.87 12.06 15.54
CA ASN A 182 1.63 12.17 16.78
C ASN A 182 2.92 11.34 16.73
N ASP A 183 2.86 10.13 16.18
CA ASP A 183 4.04 9.26 16.03
C ASP A 183 5.08 9.89 15.09
N LEU A 184 4.65 10.44 13.95
CA LEU A 184 5.52 11.18 13.03
C LEU A 184 6.17 12.38 13.71
N GLN A 185 5.42 13.14 14.50
CA GLN A 185 5.94 14.29 15.25
C GLN A 185 6.99 13.86 16.27
N MET A 186 6.71 12.84 17.08
CA MET A 186 7.68 12.28 18.04
C MET A 186 8.95 11.76 17.36
N MET A 187 8.83 11.28 16.11
CA MET A 187 9.95 10.83 15.30
C MET A 187 10.66 11.96 14.52
N GLN A 188 10.16 13.20 14.58
CA GLN A 188 10.62 14.36 13.79
C GLN A 188 10.56 14.11 12.28
N LEU A 189 9.44 13.56 11.82
CA LEU A 189 9.19 13.18 10.41
C LEU A 189 7.94 13.84 9.83
N GLU A 190 7.21 14.64 10.59
CA GLU A 190 5.93 15.26 10.20
C GLU A 190 6.03 16.10 8.92
N ASP A 191 7.11 16.83 8.77
CA ASP A 191 7.35 17.70 7.59
C ASP A 191 7.68 16.91 6.31
N ARG A 192 7.89 15.61 6.41
CA ARG A 192 8.24 14.73 5.31
C ARG A 192 7.09 13.91 4.77
N VAL A 193 5.95 13.95 5.46
CA VAL A 193 4.81 13.07 5.17
C VAL A 193 3.55 13.90 4.98
N MET A 194 2.95 13.77 3.82
CA MET A 194 1.63 14.34 3.52
C MET A 194 0.61 13.22 3.44
N GLY A 195 -0.50 13.37 4.14
CA GLY A 195 -1.63 12.44 4.11
C GLY A 195 -2.80 13.00 3.30
N MET A 196 -3.48 12.12 2.59
CA MET A 196 -4.70 12.43 1.85
C MET A 196 -5.71 11.30 2.04
N THR A 197 -6.96 11.65 2.26
CA THR A 197 -8.08 10.70 2.21
C THR A 197 -8.85 10.87 0.92
N TYR A 198 -9.31 9.77 0.35
CA TYR A 198 -10.20 9.75 -0.80
C TYR A 198 -11.17 8.57 -0.67
N SER A 199 -12.30 8.65 -1.34
CA SER A 199 -13.30 7.59 -1.41
C SER A 199 -13.72 7.36 -2.84
N GLU A 200 -14.12 6.14 -3.15
CA GLU A 200 -14.77 5.80 -4.43
C GLU A 200 -16.30 6.01 -4.32
#